data_e438d44fe21218485ad12935ee9af98d
#
_entry.id   e438d44fe21218485ad12935ee9af98d
#
_cell.length_a   1.000
_cell.length_b   1.000
_cell.length_c   1.000
_cell.angle_alpha   90.00
_cell.angle_beta   90.00
_cell.angle_gamma   90.00
#
_symmetry.space_group_name_H-M   'P 1'
#
loop_
_entity.id
_entity.type
_entity.pdbx_description
1 polymer ?
#
loop_
_entity_poly.entity_id
_entity_poly.type
_entity_poly.pdbx_seq_one_letter_code
_entity_poly.pdbx_strand_id
1 'polypeptide(L)'
;MAYDDAAAENRKRYAIIGVSSMLLVAMVVAVTVGVNLNQDGTSDPATGKKAHEISSSMKAIKAICRPTDYKRECVDSLKGSGKSDPKELVQVGFKAAMKLIQAAAKKSLTLRQIEKDPRASQALAGCKELMDFSVDELKFSIQKLGAFDISKLDEMLIDIKIWLSAVITYQETCLDGFANSTGDASEKMKKALKISMRLSSNGLAMVTELSSMLTELQIPGINRRLLSIPVLGHEDYPEWAGPGMQRLLAGSPAKRKPNIVVAKDGSGQYKTIQEAINKVPKRKNNATFVIHIKQGVYKEYVVIGKKLTHLMLIGDGPKKTIISGNKNFVDGTTTFKTATVAVSAEHFMARDIGFENTAGPHKHQAVALRVQADKVVFFNCEMHGYQDTLYVHTMRQFYRDCTISGTIDFVFGDAAAVFQNCSFLVRKPLPNQQNIVTAHGRKERRQPSALIIQNSKFKPDADLVPVKKQFRSYLGRPWKEYSRTIIMESYIDDIIEPEGWLPWEGDWGLRTCFYTEFNNYGPGSGKSKRVKWRGIKSITAQHAVDFTPGRFILGDRWIKATGIPYVSGMTKPNAGVAN
;
A
#
# COMPACT_ATOMS: atom_id res chain seq x y z
N MET A 1 37.57 -4.61 -31.95
CA MET A 1 36.11 -4.58 -31.80
C MET A 1 35.60 -4.28 -30.38
N ALA A 2 36.27 -4.65 -29.29
CA ALA A 2 35.79 -4.34 -27.92
C ALA A 2 36.08 -2.91 -27.40
N TYR A 3 36.94 -2.16 -28.06
CA TYR A 3 37.30 -0.76 -27.65
C TYR A 3 36.35 0.29 -28.21
N ASP A 4 35.71 0.03 -29.34
CA ASP A 4 34.77 0.98 -29.98
C ASP A 4 33.38 0.96 -29.35
N ASP A 5 32.95 -0.17 -28.75
CA ASP A 5 31.66 -0.29 -28.07
C ASP A 5 31.62 0.50 -26.75
N ALA A 6 32.73 0.50 -25.98
CA ALA A 6 32.82 1.26 -24.73
C ALA A 6 32.84 2.79 -24.97
N ALA A 7 33.43 3.24 -26.08
CA ALA A 7 33.42 4.65 -26.46
C ALA A 7 32.04 5.10 -26.96
N ALA A 8 31.30 4.24 -27.65
CA ALA A 8 29.95 4.51 -28.12
C ALA A 8 28.95 4.54 -26.93
N GLU A 9 29.14 3.68 -25.95
CA GLU A 9 28.31 3.64 -24.74
C GLU A 9 28.55 4.86 -23.82
N ASN A 10 29.79 5.29 -23.69
CA ASN A 10 30.13 6.52 -22.97
C ASN A 10 29.62 7.78 -23.71
N ARG A 11 29.72 7.86 -25.04
CA ARG A 11 29.10 8.95 -25.82
C ARG A 11 27.57 8.99 -25.66
N LYS A 12 26.89 7.84 -25.63
CA LYS A 12 25.45 7.76 -25.34
C LYS A 12 25.15 8.23 -23.91
N ARG A 13 25.97 7.87 -22.92
CA ARG A 13 25.82 8.34 -21.52
C ARG A 13 26.00 9.85 -21.38
N TYR A 14 27.02 10.44 -22.02
CA TYR A 14 27.22 11.90 -22.00
C TYR A 14 26.14 12.64 -22.80
N ALA A 15 25.65 12.08 -23.89
CA ALA A 15 24.53 12.65 -24.64
C ALA A 15 23.23 12.61 -23.82
N ILE A 16 22.96 11.52 -23.09
CA ILE A 16 21.80 11.38 -22.21
C ILE A 16 21.89 12.35 -21.01
N ILE A 17 23.07 12.53 -20.42
CA ILE A 17 23.29 13.49 -19.34
C ILE A 17 23.14 14.94 -19.87
N GLY A 18 23.66 15.24 -21.05
CA GLY A 18 23.52 16.54 -21.71
C GLY A 18 22.07 16.87 -22.06
N VAL A 19 21.32 15.92 -22.61
CA VAL A 19 19.89 16.08 -22.93
C VAL A 19 19.05 16.19 -21.65
N SER A 20 19.38 15.45 -20.59
CA SER A 20 18.69 15.56 -19.30
C SER A 20 18.90 16.91 -18.63
N SER A 21 20.13 17.46 -18.73
CA SER A 21 20.43 18.80 -18.23
C SER A 21 19.77 19.88 -19.09
N MET A 22 19.74 19.73 -20.42
CA MET A 22 19.02 20.64 -21.31
C MET A 22 17.50 20.59 -21.15
N LEU A 23 16.91 19.45 -20.90
CA LEU A 23 15.46 19.32 -20.64
C LEU A 23 15.06 19.93 -19.30
N LEU A 24 15.88 19.78 -18.26
CA LEU A 24 15.69 20.49 -16.98
C LEU A 24 15.87 22.00 -17.15
N VAL A 25 16.86 22.43 -17.91
CA VAL A 25 17.08 23.83 -18.28
C VAL A 25 15.97 24.35 -19.19
N ALA A 26 15.46 23.56 -20.15
CA ALA A 26 14.34 23.94 -21.01
C ALA A 26 13.00 24.04 -20.22
N MET A 27 12.76 23.21 -19.19
CA MET A 27 11.63 23.41 -18.27
C MET A 27 11.78 24.69 -17.43
N VAL A 28 12.98 25.00 -16.97
CA VAL A 28 13.27 26.27 -16.28
C VAL A 28 13.16 27.43 -17.26
N VAL A 29 13.63 27.29 -18.50
CA VAL A 29 13.57 28.30 -19.56
C VAL A 29 12.15 28.49 -20.11
N ALA A 30 11.35 27.42 -20.27
CA ALA A 30 9.95 27.58 -20.69
C ALA A 30 9.11 28.29 -19.62
N VAL A 31 9.41 28.08 -18.34
CA VAL A 31 8.79 28.84 -17.23
C VAL A 31 9.35 30.27 -17.15
N THR A 32 10.60 30.52 -17.59
CA THR A 32 11.21 31.85 -17.54
C THR A 32 10.99 32.68 -18.83
N VAL A 33 10.95 32.05 -20.01
CA VAL A 33 10.77 32.75 -21.30
C VAL A 33 9.31 33.14 -21.56
N GLY A 34 8.35 32.38 -21.04
CA GLY A 34 6.91 32.77 -21.08
C GLY A 34 6.57 34.03 -20.28
N VAL A 35 7.54 34.62 -19.57
CA VAL A 35 7.33 35.81 -18.69
C VAL A 35 8.24 37.01 -19.11
N ASN A 36 9.20 36.82 -20.03
CA ASN A 36 10.19 37.84 -20.35
C ASN A 36 9.88 38.75 -21.56
N LEU A 37 8.60 38.85 -21.97
CA LEU A 37 8.18 39.77 -23.02
C LEU A 37 7.68 41.14 -22.49
N ASN A 38 7.93 41.50 -21.21
CA ASN A 38 7.68 42.85 -20.72
C ASN A 38 8.58 43.17 -19.52
N GLN A 39 9.70 43.85 -19.74
CA GLN A 39 10.19 44.99 -18.95
C GLN A 39 11.69 45.26 -19.20
N ASP A 40 11.98 46.33 -19.92
CA ASP A 40 13.26 47.06 -19.85
C ASP A 40 13.30 47.90 -18.57
N GLY A 41 14.43 47.84 -17.85
CA GLY A 41 14.67 48.69 -16.69
C GLY A 41 16.05 48.42 -16.05
N THR A 42 16.99 49.33 -16.24
CA THR A 42 18.36 49.34 -15.72
C THR A 42 18.45 49.33 -14.21
N SER A 43 19.27 48.43 -13.64
CA SER A 43 19.75 48.51 -12.25
C SER A 43 21.02 47.68 -12.01
N ASP A 44 21.84 48.09 -11.05
CA ASP A 44 23.17 47.69 -10.60
C ASP A 44 23.49 46.18 -10.54
N PRO A 45 24.71 45.69 -10.95
CA PRO A 45 25.00 44.28 -11.19
C PRO A 45 25.06 43.37 -9.96
N ALA A 46 25.32 43.87 -8.77
CA ALA A 46 25.46 43.01 -7.56
C ALA A 46 24.17 42.83 -6.78
N THR A 47 23.32 43.81 -6.72
CA THR A 47 21.95 43.76 -6.16
C THR A 47 20.98 43.10 -7.12
N GLY A 48 21.20 43.27 -8.43
CA GLY A 48 20.41 42.66 -9.50
C GLY A 48 20.48 41.11 -9.53
N LYS A 49 21.66 40.53 -9.31
CA LYS A 49 21.80 39.05 -9.27
C LYS A 49 21.05 38.42 -8.14
N LYS A 50 21.15 38.93 -6.90
CA LYS A 50 20.40 38.40 -5.74
C LYS A 50 18.88 38.60 -5.89
N ALA A 51 18.45 39.75 -6.38
CA ALA A 51 17.03 40.02 -6.64
C ALA A 51 16.46 39.11 -7.75
N HIS A 52 17.24 38.86 -8.82
CA HIS A 52 16.84 37.96 -9.90
C HIS A 52 16.81 36.49 -9.47
N GLU A 53 17.75 36.00 -8.66
CA GLU A 53 17.77 34.67 -8.08
C GLU A 53 16.60 34.46 -7.12
N ILE A 54 16.28 35.42 -6.27
CA ILE A 54 15.12 35.38 -5.37
C ILE A 54 13.80 35.37 -6.16
N SER A 55 13.73 36.16 -7.23
CA SER A 55 12.55 36.19 -8.12
C SER A 55 12.35 34.87 -8.87
N SER A 56 13.42 34.26 -9.40
CA SER A 56 13.36 32.95 -10.09
C SER A 56 13.00 31.80 -9.15
N SER A 57 13.60 31.78 -7.96
CA SER A 57 13.27 30.79 -6.92
C SER A 57 11.80 30.89 -6.50
N MET A 58 11.28 32.11 -6.29
CA MET A 58 9.88 32.30 -5.91
C MET A 58 8.90 31.90 -7.02
N LYS A 59 9.23 32.14 -8.29
CA LYS A 59 8.44 31.68 -9.44
C LYS A 59 8.40 30.14 -9.50
N ALA A 60 9.55 29.47 -9.33
CA ALA A 60 9.64 28.00 -9.28
C ALA A 60 8.83 27.42 -8.10
N ILE A 61 8.91 28.02 -6.92
CA ILE A 61 8.11 27.62 -5.75
C ILE A 61 6.61 27.74 -6.03
N LYS A 62 6.15 28.85 -6.59
CA LYS A 62 4.74 29.03 -6.95
C LYS A 62 4.29 28.00 -7.99
N ALA A 63 5.12 27.67 -8.97
CA ALA A 63 4.82 26.67 -9.99
C ALA A 63 4.66 25.27 -9.39
N ILE A 64 5.62 24.80 -8.58
CA ILE A 64 5.58 23.46 -7.99
C ILE A 64 4.46 23.33 -6.95
N CYS A 65 4.04 24.42 -6.29
CA CYS A 65 2.94 24.44 -5.35
C CYS A 65 1.55 24.59 -6.00
N ARG A 66 1.47 24.91 -7.30
CA ARG A 66 0.18 25.13 -7.99
C ARG A 66 -0.77 23.94 -7.92
N PRO A 67 -0.35 22.66 -8.10
CA PRO A 67 -1.22 21.49 -8.05
C PRO A 67 -1.60 21.06 -6.62
N THR A 68 -1.01 21.65 -5.59
CA THR A 68 -1.23 21.25 -4.20
C THR A 68 -2.54 21.81 -3.64
N ASP A 69 -3.15 21.08 -2.70
CA ASP A 69 -4.39 21.50 -2.05
C ASP A 69 -4.12 22.53 -0.92
N TYR A 70 -2.94 22.47 -0.30
CA TYR A 70 -2.52 23.37 0.77
C TYR A 70 -1.41 24.31 0.29
N LYS A 71 -1.76 25.21 -0.65
CA LYS A 71 -0.82 26.09 -1.36
C LYS A 71 0.01 26.97 -0.44
N ARG A 72 -0.61 27.53 0.62
CA ARG A 72 0.07 28.40 1.58
C ARG A 72 1.16 27.62 2.32
N GLU A 73 0.82 26.48 2.90
CA GLU A 73 1.76 25.62 3.62
C GLU A 73 2.87 25.10 2.69
N CYS A 74 2.56 24.84 1.42
CA CYS A 74 3.55 24.49 0.41
C CYS A 74 4.57 25.62 0.20
N VAL A 75 4.11 26.82 -0.14
CA VAL A 75 4.98 27.98 -0.37
C VAL A 75 5.79 28.29 0.90
N ASP A 76 5.16 28.34 2.07
CA ASP A 76 5.83 28.64 3.34
C ASP A 76 6.92 27.61 3.69
N SER A 77 6.72 26.34 3.36
CA SER A 77 7.71 25.27 3.59
C SER A 77 8.92 25.31 2.67
N LEU A 78 8.79 25.92 1.48
CA LEU A 78 9.85 26.01 0.47
C LEU A 78 10.53 27.39 0.45
N LYS A 79 9.87 28.41 0.97
CA LYS A 79 10.34 29.78 1.07
C LYS A 79 11.67 29.87 1.82
N GLY A 80 12.62 30.63 1.27
CA GLY A 80 13.95 30.79 1.87
C GLY A 80 14.92 29.61 1.58
N SER A 81 14.52 28.60 0.81
CA SER A 81 15.42 27.50 0.43
C SER A 81 16.51 27.93 -0.56
N GLY A 82 16.31 29.03 -1.29
CA GLY A 82 17.19 29.48 -2.38
C GLY A 82 17.20 28.56 -3.60
N LYS A 83 16.30 27.56 -3.64
CA LYS A 83 16.23 26.55 -4.70
C LYS A 83 15.24 26.94 -5.78
N SER A 84 15.56 26.57 -7.03
CA SER A 84 14.71 26.74 -8.20
C SER A 84 14.49 25.43 -8.97
N ASP A 85 15.35 24.43 -8.77
CA ASP A 85 15.20 23.10 -9.36
C ASP A 85 13.99 22.38 -8.72
N PRO A 86 13.01 21.89 -9.54
CA PRO A 86 11.82 21.23 -9.04
C PRO A 86 12.11 20.00 -8.16
N LYS A 87 13.12 19.20 -8.49
CA LYS A 87 13.54 18.03 -7.72
C LYS A 87 14.07 18.43 -6.34
N GLU A 88 14.93 19.47 -6.29
CA GLU A 88 15.44 20.00 -5.03
C GLU A 88 14.32 20.58 -4.16
N LEU A 89 13.36 21.30 -4.78
CA LEU A 89 12.19 21.83 -4.07
C LEU A 89 11.32 20.73 -3.46
N VAL A 90 11.08 19.63 -4.18
CA VAL A 90 10.38 18.46 -3.63
C VAL A 90 11.14 17.88 -2.44
N GLN A 91 12.46 17.74 -2.53
CA GLN A 91 13.28 17.26 -1.41
C GLN A 91 13.22 18.19 -0.18
N VAL A 92 13.20 19.51 -0.40
CA VAL A 92 13.00 20.50 0.68
C VAL A 92 11.64 20.31 1.35
N GLY A 93 10.57 20.13 0.57
CA GLY A 93 9.23 19.84 1.07
C GLY A 93 9.18 18.56 1.93
N PHE A 94 9.83 17.48 1.48
CA PHE A 94 9.92 16.23 2.25
C PHE A 94 10.70 16.42 3.56
N LYS A 95 11.81 17.16 3.54
CA LYS A 95 12.57 17.50 4.76
C LYS A 95 11.74 18.32 5.74
N ALA A 96 10.95 19.28 5.25
CA ALA A 96 10.03 20.08 6.09
C ALA A 96 8.95 19.20 6.74
N ALA A 97 8.29 18.32 5.97
CA ALA A 97 7.33 17.35 6.51
C ALA A 97 7.98 16.43 7.55
N MET A 98 9.15 15.87 7.25
CA MET A 98 9.90 14.99 8.14
C MET A 98 10.23 15.64 9.49
N LYS A 99 10.67 16.92 9.48
CA LYS A 99 10.97 17.68 10.72
C LYS A 99 9.73 17.80 11.61
N LEU A 100 8.56 18.09 11.04
CA LEU A 100 7.31 18.21 11.78
C LEU A 100 6.82 16.86 12.31
N ILE A 101 6.96 15.79 11.54
CA ILE A 101 6.64 14.42 11.96
C ILE A 101 7.52 13.99 13.14
N GLN A 102 8.82 14.29 13.11
CA GLN A 102 9.74 14.04 14.22
C GLN A 102 9.34 14.83 15.49
N ALA A 103 8.90 16.08 15.32
CA ALA A 103 8.39 16.87 16.44
C ALA A 103 7.10 16.25 17.03
N ALA A 104 6.19 15.77 16.17
CA ALA A 104 4.98 15.08 16.61
C ALA A 104 5.30 13.75 17.33
N ALA A 105 6.30 12.99 16.88
CA ALA A 105 6.79 11.79 17.55
C ALA A 105 7.31 12.09 18.97
N LYS A 106 8.10 13.15 19.13
CA LYS A 106 8.56 13.62 20.45
C LYS A 106 7.38 14.05 21.33
N LYS A 107 6.44 14.81 20.78
CA LYS A 107 5.23 15.24 21.47
C LYS A 107 4.42 14.05 21.99
N SER A 108 4.29 13.01 21.19
CA SER A 108 3.61 11.77 21.56
C SER A 108 4.25 11.10 22.78
N LEU A 109 5.58 11.01 22.82
CA LEU A 109 6.30 10.47 23.99
C LEU A 109 6.07 11.31 25.26
N THR A 110 6.15 12.64 25.14
CA THR A 110 5.92 13.54 26.28
C THR A 110 4.49 13.41 26.81
N LEU A 111 3.49 13.36 25.94
CA LEU A 111 2.09 13.18 26.34
C LEU A 111 1.90 11.83 27.03
N ARG A 112 2.52 10.76 26.52
CA ARG A 112 2.42 9.41 27.09
C ARG A 112 2.93 9.33 28.54
N GLN A 113 3.93 10.11 28.90
CA GLN A 113 4.48 10.12 30.27
C GLN A 113 3.48 10.61 31.32
N ILE A 114 2.53 11.44 30.93
CA ILE A 114 1.52 12.06 31.82
C ILE A 114 0.10 11.51 31.59
N GLU A 115 -0.05 10.62 30.60
CA GLU A 115 -1.37 10.07 30.23
C GLU A 115 -1.81 8.99 31.22
N LYS A 116 -3.03 9.15 31.74
CA LYS A 116 -3.64 8.24 32.72
C LYS A 116 -4.55 7.19 32.09
N ASP A 117 -5.16 7.51 30.93
CA ASP A 117 -5.98 6.55 30.18
C ASP A 117 -5.09 5.51 29.51
N PRO A 118 -5.21 4.21 29.86
CA PRO A 118 -4.40 3.15 29.27
C PRO A 118 -4.55 3.05 27.75
N ARG A 119 -5.75 3.32 27.22
CA ARG A 119 -6.04 3.28 25.77
C ARG A 119 -5.36 4.46 25.06
N ALA A 120 -5.48 5.67 25.61
CA ALA A 120 -4.76 6.85 25.09
C ALA A 120 -3.24 6.66 25.17
N SER A 121 -2.71 6.12 26.26
CA SER A 121 -1.29 5.79 26.40
C SER A 121 -0.81 4.79 25.33
N GLN A 122 -1.62 3.76 25.03
CA GLN A 122 -1.30 2.81 23.95
C GLN A 122 -1.38 3.47 22.57
N ALA A 123 -2.36 4.33 22.32
CA ALA A 123 -2.47 5.11 21.10
C ALA A 123 -1.24 6.02 20.88
N LEU A 124 -0.79 6.71 21.92
CA LEU A 124 0.42 7.53 21.89
C LEU A 124 1.68 6.70 21.57
N ALA A 125 1.80 5.50 22.14
CA ALA A 125 2.88 4.59 21.77
C ALA A 125 2.82 4.16 20.29
N GLY A 126 1.63 3.87 19.79
CA GLY A 126 1.37 3.59 18.37
C GLY A 126 1.71 4.79 17.47
N CYS A 127 1.34 6.01 17.87
CA CYS A 127 1.68 7.24 17.17
C CYS A 127 3.20 7.40 17.00
N LYS A 128 3.98 7.17 18.08
CA LYS A 128 5.45 7.24 18.00
C LYS A 128 6.00 6.27 16.96
N GLU A 129 5.56 5.02 16.99
CA GLU A 129 5.98 3.98 16.04
C GLU A 129 5.63 4.36 14.59
N LEU A 130 4.39 4.82 14.36
CA LEU A 130 3.90 5.21 13.04
C LEU A 130 4.63 6.45 12.50
N MET A 131 4.99 7.41 13.37
CA MET A 131 5.80 8.56 12.99
C MET A 131 7.23 8.16 12.63
N ASP A 132 7.83 7.18 13.31
CA ASP A 132 9.14 6.64 12.95
C ASP A 132 9.10 5.99 11.55
N PHE A 133 8.08 5.18 11.25
CA PHE A 133 7.88 4.66 9.90
C PHE A 133 7.73 5.79 8.86
N SER A 134 6.96 6.83 9.17
CA SER A 134 6.78 7.98 8.28
C SER A 134 8.11 8.68 7.95
N VAL A 135 8.96 8.85 8.96
CA VAL A 135 10.31 9.44 8.80
C VAL A 135 11.18 8.58 7.89
N ASP A 136 11.13 7.26 8.04
CA ASP A 136 11.89 6.35 7.20
C ASP A 136 11.44 6.39 5.74
N GLU A 137 10.12 6.39 5.47
CA GLU A 137 9.60 6.48 4.11
C GLU A 137 9.98 7.80 3.44
N LEU A 138 9.98 8.92 4.17
CA LEU A 138 10.44 10.20 3.65
C LEU A 138 11.94 10.19 3.35
N LYS A 139 12.78 9.55 4.19
CA LYS A 139 14.22 9.37 3.92
C LYS A 139 14.43 8.57 2.64
N PHE A 140 13.73 7.44 2.46
CA PHE A 140 13.81 6.63 1.24
C PHE A 140 13.36 7.43 0.01
N SER A 141 12.30 8.22 0.13
CA SER A 141 11.82 9.10 -0.95
C SER A 141 12.87 10.14 -1.34
N ILE A 142 13.55 10.77 -0.37
CA ILE A 142 14.63 11.74 -0.60
C ILE A 142 15.82 11.07 -1.28
N GLN A 143 16.25 9.89 -0.80
CA GLN A 143 17.36 9.13 -1.39
C GLN A 143 17.05 8.69 -2.81
N LYS A 144 15.84 8.20 -3.06
CA LYS A 144 15.39 7.76 -4.40
C LYS A 144 15.37 8.91 -5.39
N LEU A 145 14.86 10.09 -4.97
CA LEU A 145 14.94 11.32 -5.78
C LEU A 145 16.39 11.76 -6.04
N GLY A 146 17.29 11.56 -5.07
CA GLY A 146 18.72 11.88 -5.21
C GLY A 146 19.42 11.04 -6.27
N ALA A 147 19.10 9.74 -6.33
CA ALA A 147 19.66 8.78 -7.27
C ALA A 147 18.90 8.74 -8.62
N PHE A 148 18.59 9.91 -9.16
CA PHE A 148 17.78 10.07 -10.37
C PHE A 148 18.38 9.33 -11.57
N ASP A 149 17.61 8.37 -12.11
CA ASP A 149 17.89 7.63 -13.34
C ASP A 149 16.68 7.74 -14.28
N ILE A 150 16.86 8.44 -15.41
CA ILE A 150 15.78 8.68 -16.37
C ILE A 150 15.21 7.37 -16.96
N SER A 151 16.04 6.33 -17.07
CA SER A 151 15.62 5.02 -17.59
C SER A 151 14.67 4.27 -16.65
N LYS A 152 14.65 4.64 -15.37
CA LYS A 152 13.82 4.04 -14.29
C LYS A 152 12.85 5.04 -13.66
N LEU A 153 12.63 6.17 -14.34
CA LEU A 153 11.89 7.30 -13.81
C LEU A 153 10.47 6.93 -13.36
N ASP A 154 9.72 6.19 -14.20
CA ASP A 154 8.35 5.78 -13.89
C ASP A 154 8.30 4.91 -12.61
N GLU A 155 9.23 3.95 -12.51
CA GLU A 155 9.32 3.10 -11.32
C GLU A 155 9.65 3.91 -10.07
N MET A 156 10.61 4.85 -10.20
CA MET A 156 11.01 5.72 -9.12
C MET A 156 9.83 6.57 -8.61
N LEU A 157 9.07 7.17 -9.52
CA LEU A 157 7.92 8.02 -9.15
C LEU A 157 6.79 7.21 -8.52
N ILE A 158 6.56 5.99 -9.01
CA ILE A 158 5.56 5.08 -8.41
C ILE A 158 5.99 4.67 -7.00
N ASP A 159 7.26 4.27 -6.80
CA ASP A 159 7.79 3.92 -5.48
C ASP A 159 7.61 5.09 -4.51
N ILE A 160 7.98 6.32 -4.90
CA ILE A 160 7.83 7.51 -4.06
C ILE A 160 6.36 7.80 -3.75
N LYS A 161 5.44 7.68 -4.71
CA LYS A 161 4.00 7.85 -4.47
C LYS A 161 3.46 6.81 -3.47
N ILE A 162 3.91 5.56 -3.54
CA ILE A 162 3.56 4.50 -2.58
C ILE A 162 4.06 4.84 -1.17
N TRP A 163 5.31 5.27 -1.02
CA TRP A 163 5.88 5.63 0.28
C TRP A 163 5.22 6.88 0.88
N LEU A 164 4.95 7.91 0.07
CA LEU A 164 4.22 9.10 0.52
C LEU A 164 2.76 8.78 0.91
N SER A 165 2.12 7.85 0.19
CA SER A 165 0.81 7.33 0.58
C SER A 165 0.88 6.69 1.97
N ALA A 166 1.88 5.86 2.23
CA ALA A 166 2.07 5.26 3.55
C ALA A 166 2.31 6.31 4.64
N VAL A 167 3.06 7.39 4.36
CA VAL A 167 3.27 8.51 5.31
C VAL A 167 1.94 9.16 5.70
N ILE A 168 1.02 9.36 4.75
CA ILE A 168 -0.31 9.91 5.02
C ILE A 168 -1.10 8.94 5.90
N THR A 169 -1.14 7.66 5.52
CA THR A 169 -1.87 6.61 6.24
C THR A 169 -1.36 6.41 7.66
N TYR A 170 -0.05 6.46 7.89
CA TYR A 170 0.52 6.35 9.23
C TYR A 170 0.08 7.48 10.16
N GLN A 171 -0.03 8.71 9.65
CA GLN A 171 -0.52 9.84 10.43
C GLN A 171 -2.02 9.70 10.75
N GLU A 172 -2.84 9.25 9.80
CA GLU A 172 -4.26 8.95 10.01
C GLU A 172 -4.42 7.81 11.04
N THR A 173 -3.68 6.71 10.91
CA THR A 173 -3.75 5.57 11.84
C THR A 173 -3.35 5.97 13.27
N CYS A 174 -2.41 6.90 13.42
CA CYS A 174 -2.10 7.48 14.74
C CYS A 174 -3.35 8.11 15.37
N LEU A 175 -4.11 8.89 14.61
CA LEU A 175 -5.33 9.54 15.10
C LEU A 175 -6.47 8.54 15.32
N ASP A 176 -6.63 7.56 14.44
CA ASP A 176 -7.63 6.49 14.59
C ASP A 176 -7.40 5.67 15.88
N GLY A 177 -6.15 5.59 16.34
CA GLY A 177 -5.79 4.88 17.58
C GLY A 177 -6.43 5.42 18.85
N PHE A 178 -6.92 6.67 18.84
CA PHE A 178 -7.61 7.30 19.98
C PHE A 178 -9.12 7.01 20.06
N ALA A 179 -9.63 6.14 19.20
CA ALA A 179 -11.04 5.76 19.27
C ALA A 179 -11.40 5.24 20.68
N ASN A 180 -12.47 5.80 21.26
CA ASN A 180 -12.94 5.49 22.62
C ASN A 180 -11.91 5.73 23.74
N SER A 181 -10.91 6.60 23.52
CA SER A 181 -10.05 7.10 24.59
C SER A 181 -10.68 8.32 25.26
N THR A 182 -10.30 8.56 26.52
CA THR A 182 -10.71 9.74 27.30
C THR A 182 -9.61 10.80 27.29
N GLY A 183 -9.95 12.01 27.79
CA GLY A 183 -8.99 13.10 27.89
C GLY A 183 -8.73 13.85 26.57
N ASP A 184 -7.67 14.65 26.53
CA ASP A 184 -7.35 15.59 25.44
C ASP A 184 -6.16 15.17 24.56
N ALA A 185 -5.60 13.98 24.78
CA ALA A 185 -4.44 13.49 24.05
C ALA A 185 -4.69 13.41 22.53
N SER A 186 -5.90 12.98 22.13
CA SER A 186 -6.33 12.94 20.73
C SER A 186 -6.25 14.32 20.07
N GLU A 187 -6.84 15.35 20.70
CA GLU A 187 -6.85 16.71 20.17
C GLU A 187 -5.44 17.33 20.14
N LYS A 188 -4.63 17.05 21.15
CA LYS A 188 -3.22 17.49 21.18
C LYS A 188 -2.41 16.86 20.04
N MET A 189 -2.61 15.56 19.74
CA MET A 189 -1.95 14.89 18.62
C MET A 189 -2.47 15.37 17.27
N LYS A 190 -3.78 15.55 17.11
CA LYS A 190 -4.40 16.12 15.92
C LYS A 190 -3.82 17.51 15.58
N LYS A 191 -3.66 18.37 16.61
CA LYS A 191 -3.02 19.68 16.46
C LYS A 191 -1.55 19.55 16.05
N ALA A 192 -0.80 18.62 16.65
CA ALA A 192 0.61 18.40 16.36
C ALA A 192 0.85 17.87 14.92
N LEU A 193 -0.06 17.05 14.41
CA LEU A 193 0.05 16.44 13.07
C LEU A 193 -0.54 17.31 11.95
N LYS A 194 -1.37 18.30 12.24
CA LYS A 194 -2.13 19.07 11.25
C LYS A 194 -1.27 19.58 10.08
N ILE A 195 -0.14 20.19 10.35
CA ILE A 195 0.72 20.77 9.30
C ILE A 195 1.51 19.68 8.57
N SER A 196 2.04 18.68 9.28
CA SER A 196 2.77 17.57 8.64
C SER A 196 1.87 16.77 7.70
N MET A 197 0.60 16.53 8.03
CA MET A 197 -0.38 15.88 7.17
C MET A 197 -0.60 16.68 5.87
N ARG A 198 -0.74 18.00 5.97
CA ARG A 198 -0.88 18.90 4.82
C ARG A 198 0.38 18.88 3.93
N LEU A 199 1.57 18.92 4.53
CA LEU A 199 2.82 18.85 3.78
C LEU A 199 3.03 17.47 3.13
N SER A 200 2.59 16.39 3.76
CA SER A 200 2.63 15.04 3.16
C SER A 200 1.71 14.95 1.93
N SER A 201 0.50 15.48 2.02
CA SER A 201 -0.42 15.59 0.87
C SER A 201 0.16 16.47 -0.25
N ASN A 202 0.75 17.63 0.11
CA ASN A 202 1.44 18.49 -0.86
C ASN A 202 2.62 17.78 -1.54
N GLY A 203 3.41 17.01 -0.78
CA GLY A 203 4.49 16.18 -1.32
C GLY A 203 4.01 15.19 -2.37
N LEU A 204 2.91 14.49 -2.07
CA LEU A 204 2.27 13.56 -3.00
C LEU A 204 1.75 14.28 -4.25
N ALA A 205 1.16 15.47 -4.11
CA ALA A 205 0.69 16.29 -5.22
C ALA A 205 1.83 16.73 -6.13
N MET A 206 2.95 17.21 -5.56
CA MET A 206 4.13 17.63 -6.32
C MET A 206 4.73 16.46 -7.12
N VAL A 207 4.86 15.27 -6.53
CA VAL A 207 5.38 14.08 -7.24
C VAL A 207 4.41 13.59 -8.32
N THR A 208 3.11 13.71 -8.09
CA THR A 208 2.10 13.34 -9.09
C THR A 208 2.16 14.26 -10.30
N GLU A 209 2.34 15.57 -10.08
CA GLU A 209 2.49 16.55 -11.17
C GLU A 209 3.77 16.31 -11.98
N LEU A 210 4.91 16.05 -11.33
CA LEU A 210 6.14 15.65 -12.01
C LEU A 210 5.93 14.43 -12.92
N SER A 211 5.18 13.43 -12.44
CA SER A 211 4.83 12.24 -13.23
C SER A 211 4.00 12.60 -14.46
N SER A 212 3.02 13.49 -14.34
CA SER A 212 2.14 13.92 -15.45
C SER A 212 2.92 14.71 -16.51
N MET A 213 3.73 15.69 -16.08
CA MET A 213 4.57 16.49 -16.99
C MET A 213 5.51 15.62 -17.81
N LEU A 214 6.13 14.61 -17.21
CA LEU A 214 7.04 13.70 -17.88
C LEU A 214 6.33 12.78 -18.88
N THR A 215 5.09 12.42 -18.59
CA THR A 215 4.24 11.65 -19.53
C THR A 215 3.83 12.48 -20.72
N GLU A 216 3.49 13.76 -20.54
CA GLU A 216 3.10 14.69 -21.61
C GLU A 216 4.26 15.03 -22.56
N LEU A 217 5.49 15.07 -22.07
CA LEU A 217 6.69 15.35 -22.89
C LEU A 217 7.05 14.26 -23.90
N GLN A 218 6.31 13.15 -23.97
CA GLN A 218 6.47 12.04 -24.92
C GLN A 218 7.94 11.63 -25.15
N ILE A 219 8.76 11.60 -24.11
CA ILE A 219 10.19 11.29 -24.23
C ILE A 219 10.34 9.89 -24.86
N PRO A 220 11.04 9.77 -26.01
CA PRO A 220 11.23 8.47 -26.67
C PRO A 220 11.85 7.45 -25.71
N GLY A 221 11.14 6.36 -25.45
CA GLY A 221 11.54 5.31 -24.49
C GLY A 221 10.70 5.21 -23.23
N ILE A 222 9.98 6.26 -22.81
CA ILE A 222 9.07 6.23 -21.66
C ILE A 222 7.68 5.70 -22.07
N ASN A 223 7.10 6.20 -23.16
CA ASN A 223 5.74 5.83 -23.59
C ASN A 223 5.61 4.44 -24.21
N ARG A 224 6.67 3.86 -24.77
CA ARG A 224 6.60 2.51 -25.37
C ARG A 224 6.45 1.37 -24.35
N ARG A 225 6.88 1.55 -23.10
CA ARG A 225 6.77 0.50 -22.06
C ARG A 225 5.43 0.47 -21.34
N LEU A 226 4.64 1.54 -21.39
CA LEU A 226 3.27 1.56 -20.83
C LEU A 226 2.23 0.92 -21.74
N LEU A 227 2.49 0.83 -23.07
CA LEU A 227 1.52 0.36 -24.07
C LEU A 227 1.83 -1.03 -24.67
N SER A 228 3.02 -1.58 -24.47
CA SER A 228 3.41 -2.86 -25.05
C SER A 228 4.09 -3.77 -24.02
N ILE A 229 3.29 -4.39 -23.17
CA ILE A 229 3.67 -5.66 -22.56
C ILE A 229 3.01 -6.71 -23.45
N PRO A 230 3.77 -7.60 -24.13
CA PRO A 230 3.18 -8.72 -24.84
C PRO A 230 2.35 -9.53 -23.85
N VAL A 231 1.14 -9.90 -24.22
CA VAL A 231 0.37 -10.93 -23.55
C VAL A 231 1.13 -12.23 -23.81
N LEU A 232 2.09 -12.56 -22.96
CA LEU A 232 2.77 -13.85 -23.01
C LEU A 232 1.80 -14.91 -22.50
N GLY A 233 1.63 -15.93 -23.32
CA GLY A 233 0.80 -17.09 -23.03
C GLY A 233 1.25 -17.84 -21.77
N HIS A 234 0.37 -18.64 -21.24
CA HIS A 234 0.63 -19.62 -20.20
C HIS A 234 1.92 -20.39 -20.51
N GLU A 235 2.86 -20.43 -19.58
CA GLU A 235 3.99 -21.38 -19.48
C GLU A 235 5.44 -20.88 -19.62
N ASP A 236 5.73 -19.61 -19.85
CA ASP A 236 7.13 -19.18 -19.91
C ASP A 236 7.60 -18.44 -18.66
N TYR A 237 8.47 -19.11 -17.88
CA TYR A 237 9.26 -18.44 -16.84
C TYR A 237 10.30 -17.54 -17.53
N PRO A 238 10.56 -16.33 -17.07
CA PRO A 238 11.56 -15.45 -17.66
C PRO A 238 12.96 -16.10 -17.64
N GLU A 239 13.75 -15.91 -18.68
CA GLU A 239 15.12 -16.46 -18.81
C GLU A 239 16.06 -16.17 -17.64
N TRP A 240 15.80 -15.09 -16.88
CA TRP A 240 16.57 -14.74 -15.68
C TRP A 240 16.17 -15.53 -14.42
N ALA A 241 15.01 -16.19 -14.41
CA ALA A 241 14.62 -17.13 -13.34
C ALA A 241 15.36 -18.45 -13.56
N GLY A 242 16.59 -18.51 -13.14
CA GLY A 242 17.43 -19.69 -13.30
C GLY A 242 16.77 -20.98 -12.77
N PRO A 243 17.19 -22.16 -13.24
CA PRO A 243 16.57 -23.47 -12.92
C PRO A 243 16.41 -23.74 -11.42
N GLY A 244 17.27 -23.14 -10.58
CA GLY A 244 17.18 -23.20 -9.13
C GLY A 244 15.96 -22.48 -8.57
N MET A 245 15.58 -21.32 -9.12
CA MET A 245 14.43 -20.54 -8.69
C MET A 245 13.11 -21.16 -9.15
N GLN A 246 13.06 -21.70 -10.36
CA GLN A 246 11.91 -22.46 -10.89
C GLN A 246 11.64 -23.72 -10.04
N ARG A 247 12.69 -24.47 -9.64
CA ARG A 247 12.57 -25.61 -8.73
C ARG A 247 12.18 -25.23 -7.30
N LEU A 248 12.58 -24.03 -6.86
CA LEU A 248 12.19 -23.48 -5.56
C LEU A 248 10.67 -23.26 -5.44
N LEU A 249 9.95 -23.12 -6.53
CA LEU A 249 8.57 -22.64 -6.58
C LEU A 249 7.58 -23.74 -6.99
N ALA A 250 7.97 -24.65 -7.86
CA ALA A 250 7.18 -25.79 -8.30
C ALA A 250 7.22 -26.99 -7.33
N GLY A 251 8.15 -26.98 -6.36
CA GLY A 251 8.34 -28.10 -5.44
C GLY A 251 7.48 -28.06 -4.20
N SER A 252 7.06 -29.21 -3.71
CA SER A 252 6.52 -29.41 -2.35
C SER A 252 7.42 -28.73 -1.32
N PRO A 253 6.88 -28.18 -0.21
CA PRO A 253 7.65 -27.57 0.89
C PRO A 253 8.83 -28.42 1.38
N ALA A 254 8.70 -29.75 1.30
CA ALA A 254 9.75 -30.72 1.68
C ALA A 254 11.03 -30.68 0.81
N LYS A 255 11.03 -30.04 -0.37
CA LYS A 255 12.20 -29.97 -1.28
C LYS A 255 13.09 -28.76 -1.07
N ARG A 256 12.70 -27.79 -0.21
CA ARG A 256 13.53 -26.62 0.13
C ARG A 256 14.26 -26.87 1.43
N LYS A 257 15.57 -26.77 1.43
CA LYS A 257 16.34 -26.75 2.68
C LYS A 257 16.09 -25.39 3.37
N PRO A 258 15.26 -25.33 4.44
CA PRO A 258 15.02 -24.08 5.15
C PRO A 258 16.29 -23.65 5.91
N ASN A 259 16.42 -22.34 6.16
CA ASN A 259 17.48 -21.82 7.02
C ASN A 259 17.21 -22.13 8.50
N ILE A 260 15.93 -22.11 8.88
CA ILE A 260 15.46 -22.42 10.23
C ILE A 260 14.20 -23.29 10.12
N VAL A 261 14.06 -24.26 11.03
CA VAL A 261 12.83 -25.03 11.23
C VAL A 261 12.28 -24.74 12.62
N VAL A 262 11.00 -24.37 12.67
CA VAL A 262 10.21 -24.20 13.89
C VAL A 262 9.30 -25.42 14.05
N ALA A 263 9.33 -26.06 15.21
CA ALA A 263 8.46 -27.21 15.50
C ALA A 263 8.12 -27.28 17.00
N LYS A 264 6.84 -27.34 17.32
CA LYS A 264 6.35 -27.41 18.70
C LYS A 264 6.78 -28.69 19.43
N ASP A 265 6.90 -29.78 18.71
CA ASP A 265 7.33 -31.09 19.20
C ASP A 265 8.83 -31.19 19.53
N GLY A 266 9.59 -30.11 19.26
CA GLY A 266 11.04 -30.04 19.47
C GLY A 266 11.87 -30.63 18.34
N SER A 267 11.27 -31.10 17.24
CA SER A 267 11.99 -31.62 16.06
C SER A 267 12.60 -30.52 15.17
N GLY A 268 12.44 -29.24 15.53
CA GLY A 268 13.04 -28.08 14.90
C GLY A 268 14.10 -27.42 15.78
N GLN A 269 14.76 -26.37 15.25
CA GLN A 269 15.74 -25.58 16.03
C GLN A 269 15.05 -24.71 17.09
N TYR A 270 13.79 -24.32 16.86
CA TYR A 270 13.00 -23.46 17.76
C TYR A 270 11.60 -24.02 17.94
N LYS A 271 11.00 -23.76 19.11
CA LYS A 271 9.62 -24.16 19.43
C LYS A 271 8.60 -23.06 19.15
N THR A 272 9.05 -21.80 19.07
CA THR A 272 8.22 -20.63 18.79
C THR A 272 8.67 -19.90 17.54
N ILE A 273 7.72 -19.28 16.84
CA ILE A 273 7.98 -18.55 15.59
C ILE A 273 8.72 -17.24 15.90
N GLN A 274 8.31 -16.51 16.95
CA GLN A 274 8.95 -15.24 17.29
C GLN A 274 10.41 -15.43 17.72
N GLU A 275 10.73 -16.51 18.43
CA GLU A 275 12.11 -16.85 18.79
C GLU A 275 12.97 -17.08 17.53
N ALA A 276 12.46 -17.84 16.56
CA ALA A 276 13.14 -18.08 15.29
C ALA A 276 13.36 -16.78 14.51
N ILE A 277 12.35 -15.91 14.45
CA ILE A 277 12.45 -14.59 13.80
C ILE A 277 13.53 -13.73 14.44
N ASN A 278 13.64 -13.72 15.76
CA ASN A 278 14.66 -12.96 16.51
C ASN A 278 16.10 -13.45 16.23
N LYS A 279 16.25 -14.66 15.71
CA LYS A 279 17.54 -15.25 15.34
C LYS A 279 17.90 -15.09 13.86
N VAL A 280 17.04 -14.47 13.05
CA VAL A 280 17.36 -14.16 11.66
C VAL A 280 18.56 -13.21 11.62
N PRO A 281 19.66 -13.56 10.95
CA PRO A 281 20.86 -12.73 10.94
C PRO A 281 20.65 -11.43 10.15
N LYS A 282 21.40 -10.40 10.48
CA LYS A 282 21.51 -9.21 9.63
C LYS A 282 22.14 -9.60 8.30
N ARG A 283 21.44 -9.32 7.20
CA ARG A 283 21.88 -9.68 5.85
C ARG A 283 22.18 -8.41 5.04
N LYS A 284 23.23 -8.47 4.24
CA LYS A 284 23.62 -7.39 3.32
C LYS A 284 23.14 -7.65 1.87
N ASN A 285 22.65 -8.85 1.59
CA ASN A 285 22.16 -9.26 0.27
C ASN A 285 20.65 -9.46 0.28
N ASN A 286 20.06 -9.53 -0.90
CA ASN A 286 18.62 -9.74 -1.10
C ASN A 286 18.25 -11.24 -1.20
N ALA A 287 19.10 -12.15 -0.76
CA ALA A 287 18.77 -13.57 -0.74
C ALA A 287 17.61 -13.85 0.22
N THR A 288 16.64 -14.63 -0.21
CA THR A 288 15.49 -14.99 0.61
C THR A 288 15.92 -15.92 1.75
N PHE A 289 15.59 -15.51 2.97
CA PHE A 289 15.77 -16.33 4.18
C PHE A 289 14.49 -17.09 4.48
N VAL A 290 14.56 -18.41 4.60
CA VAL A 290 13.41 -19.28 4.70
C VAL A 290 13.30 -19.85 6.11
N ILE A 291 12.13 -19.64 6.76
CA ILE A 291 11.74 -20.31 8.00
C ILE A 291 10.61 -21.28 7.67
N HIS A 292 10.83 -22.57 7.89
CA HIS A 292 9.80 -23.60 7.80
C HIS A 292 9.15 -23.80 9.18
N ILE A 293 7.84 -23.65 9.22
CA ILE A 293 7.02 -23.80 10.43
C ILE A 293 6.22 -25.08 10.28
N LYS A 294 6.60 -26.10 11.03
CA LYS A 294 5.91 -27.39 11.00
C LYS A 294 4.47 -27.25 11.51
N GLN A 295 3.66 -28.25 11.19
CA GLN A 295 2.26 -28.31 11.62
C GLN A 295 2.10 -28.09 13.14
N GLY A 296 1.05 -27.38 13.51
CA GLY A 296 0.71 -27.08 14.90
C GLY A 296 -0.01 -25.75 15.04
N VAL A 297 -0.68 -25.55 16.16
CA VAL A 297 -1.31 -24.28 16.52
C VAL A 297 -0.36 -23.50 17.42
N TYR A 298 0.22 -22.41 16.91
CA TYR A 298 1.17 -21.54 17.58
C TYR A 298 0.41 -20.36 18.20
N LYS A 299 0.12 -20.46 19.51
CA LYS A 299 -0.57 -19.39 20.27
C LYS A 299 0.46 -18.33 20.69
N GLU A 300 0.79 -17.42 19.75
CA GLU A 300 1.78 -16.38 19.97
C GLU A 300 1.49 -15.13 19.10
N TYR A 301 2.07 -13.99 19.47
CA TYR A 301 2.00 -12.76 18.69
C TYR A 301 3.31 -12.56 17.96
N VAL A 302 3.25 -12.57 16.63
CA VAL A 302 4.43 -12.55 15.77
C VAL A 302 4.61 -11.17 15.16
N VAL A 303 5.77 -10.55 15.40
CA VAL A 303 6.14 -9.24 14.84
C VAL A 303 7.35 -9.39 13.94
N ILE A 304 7.16 -9.11 12.65
CA ILE A 304 8.21 -9.14 11.62
C ILE A 304 8.61 -7.71 11.32
N GLY A 305 9.73 -7.28 11.92
CA GLY A 305 10.19 -5.90 11.87
C GLY A 305 10.80 -5.52 10.51
N LYS A 306 10.82 -4.22 10.21
CA LYS A 306 11.23 -3.60 8.93
C LYS A 306 12.60 -4.05 8.42
N LYS A 307 13.54 -4.40 9.34
CA LYS A 307 14.90 -4.82 8.97
C LYS A 307 15.02 -6.25 8.43
N LEU A 308 13.94 -7.04 8.52
CA LEU A 308 13.92 -8.45 8.13
C LEU A 308 13.44 -8.64 6.67
N THR A 309 13.95 -7.82 5.75
CA THR A 309 13.59 -7.88 4.33
C THR A 309 13.88 -9.25 3.72
N HIS A 310 13.14 -9.64 2.67
CA HIS A 310 13.31 -10.92 1.97
C HIS A 310 13.21 -12.14 2.91
N LEU A 311 12.31 -12.09 3.88
CA LEU A 311 11.98 -13.21 4.76
C LEU A 311 10.81 -14.00 4.17
N MET A 312 10.91 -15.32 4.19
CA MET A 312 9.85 -16.23 3.76
C MET A 312 9.46 -17.18 4.90
N LEU A 313 8.18 -17.21 5.23
CA LEU A 313 7.59 -18.22 6.11
C LEU A 313 6.86 -19.28 5.26
N ILE A 314 7.11 -20.55 5.55
CA ILE A 314 6.45 -21.69 4.89
C ILE A 314 5.84 -22.57 5.96
N GLY A 315 4.53 -22.85 5.85
CA GLY A 315 3.84 -23.83 6.68
C GLY A 315 3.71 -25.21 6.00
N ASP A 316 3.14 -26.15 6.71
CA ASP A 316 2.77 -27.50 6.20
C ASP A 316 1.35 -27.53 5.60
N GLY A 317 0.70 -26.38 5.52
CA GLY A 317 -0.65 -26.17 4.99
C GLY A 317 -1.44 -25.18 5.86
N PRO A 318 -2.36 -24.40 5.27
CA PRO A 318 -3.03 -23.32 5.98
C PRO A 318 -3.94 -23.79 7.13
N LYS A 319 -4.39 -25.04 7.08
CA LYS A 319 -5.16 -25.70 8.15
C LYS A 319 -4.31 -26.54 9.10
N LYS A 320 -3.02 -26.69 8.80
CA LYS A 320 -2.09 -27.50 9.61
C LYS A 320 -1.13 -26.64 10.42
N THR A 321 -0.61 -25.57 9.85
CA THR A 321 0.27 -24.60 10.52
C THR A 321 -0.54 -23.34 10.78
N ILE A 322 -0.95 -23.11 12.02
CA ILE A 322 -1.84 -22.00 12.40
C ILE A 322 -1.15 -21.11 13.43
N ILE A 323 -1.12 -19.80 13.17
CA ILE A 323 -0.67 -18.79 14.13
C ILE A 323 -1.91 -18.13 14.72
N SER A 324 -2.09 -18.23 16.03
CA SER A 324 -3.34 -17.90 16.72
C SER A 324 -3.15 -16.90 17.84
N GLY A 325 -4.05 -15.91 17.93
CA GLY A 325 -4.12 -14.92 18.99
C GLY A 325 -5.56 -14.50 19.26
N ASN A 326 -5.76 -13.63 20.27
CA ASN A 326 -7.10 -13.20 20.69
C ASN A 326 -7.15 -11.75 21.21
N LYS A 327 -6.10 -10.93 20.99
CA LYS A 327 -6.16 -9.51 21.32
C LYS A 327 -7.27 -8.84 20.53
N ASN A 328 -7.98 -7.93 21.18
CA ASN A 328 -9.17 -7.32 20.62
C ASN A 328 -9.38 -5.90 21.18
N PHE A 329 -10.27 -5.16 20.54
CA PHE A 329 -10.56 -3.79 20.90
C PHE A 329 -11.29 -3.66 22.24
N VAL A 330 -12.25 -4.52 22.53
CA VAL A 330 -13.06 -4.45 23.78
C VAL A 330 -12.19 -4.59 25.02
N ASP A 331 -11.20 -5.50 24.99
CA ASP A 331 -10.29 -5.74 26.12
C ASP A 331 -9.17 -4.67 26.24
N GLY A 332 -9.31 -3.53 25.54
CA GLY A 332 -8.46 -2.37 25.73
C GLY A 332 -7.28 -2.23 24.75
N THR A 333 -7.16 -3.12 23.75
CA THR A 333 -6.09 -3.02 22.74
C THR A 333 -6.56 -2.19 21.56
N THR A 334 -5.77 -1.18 21.12
CA THR A 334 -6.10 -0.44 19.87
C THR A 334 -6.10 -1.37 18.67
N THR A 335 -6.99 -1.16 17.69
CA THR A 335 -7.13 -2.04 16.51
C THR A 335 -5.77 -2.36 15.85
N PHE A 336 -4.92 -1.34 15.67
CA PHE A 336 -3.58 -1.50 15.12
C PHE A 336 -2.70 -2.52 15.89
N LYS A 337 -2.88 -2.65 17.20
CA LYS A 337 -2.09 -3.53 18.08
C LYS A 337 -2.75 -4.89 18.37
N THR A 338 -3.98 -5.12 17.88
CA THR A 338 -4.66 -6.41 18.09
C THR A 338 -4.09 -7.53 17.23
N ALA A 339 -3.35 -7.21 16.16
CA ALA A 339 -2.88 -8.19 15.18
C ALA A 339 -2.14 -9.37 15.80
N THR A 340 -2.57 -10.58 15.47
CA THR A 340 -1.86 -11.82 15.82
C THR A 340 -0.49 -11.85 15.13
N VAL A 341 -0.47 -11.51 13.84
CA VAL A 341 0.79 -11.38 13.08
C VAL A 341 0.86 -9.99 12.46
N ALA A 342 1.98 -9.29 12.68
CA ALA A 342 2.25 -7.96 12.11
C ALA A 342 3.51 -7.99 11.24
N VAL A 343 3.36 -7.63 9.95
CA VAL A 343 4.43 -7.65 8.95
C VAL A 343 4.79 -6.22 8.55
N SER A 344 6.07 -5.85 8.77
CA SER A 344 6.63 -4.55 8.34
C SER A 344 7.86 -4.71 7.42
N ALA A 345 8.23 -5.93 7.09
CA ALA A 345 9.42 -6.25 6.28
C ALA A 345 9.10 -6.26 4.78
N GLU A 346 9.80 -5.45 4.02
CA GLU A 346 9.68 -5.44 2.55
C GLU A 346 10.09 -6.78 1.94
N HIS A 347 9.49 -7.13 0.79
CA HIS A 347 9.71 -8.41 0.10
C HIS A 347 9.46 -9.64 0.99
N PHE A 348 8.56 -9.51 1.96
CA PHE A 348 8.13 -10.63 2.79
C PHE A 348 7.23 -11.57 1.99
N MET A 349 7.37 -12.86 2.25
CA MET A 349 6.50 -13.88 1.68
C MET A 349 6.00 -14.84 2.77
N ALA A 350 4.74 -15.25 2.65
CA ALA A 350 4.19 -16.37 3.42
C ALA A 350 3.44 -17.32 2.50
N ARG A 351 3.55 -18.62 2.75
CA ARG A 351 2.74 -19.61 2.07
C ARG A 351 2.35 -20.76 2.99
N ASP A 352 1.19 -21.33 2.70
CA ASP A 352 0.70 -22.54 3.36
C ASP A 352 0.55 -22.38 4.89
N ILE A 353 0.11 -21.19 5.34
CA ILE A 353 -0.06 -20.82 6.76
C ILE A 353 -1.45 -20.27 7.01
N GLY A 354 -2.06 -20.65 8.15
CA GLY A 354 -3.26 -20.04 8.72
C GLY A 354 -2.90 -18.96 9.74
N PHE A 355 -3.56 -17.82 9.63
CA PHE A 355 -3.49 -16.71 10.57
C PHE A 355 -4.88 -16.52 11.19
N GLU A 356 -4.99 -16.55 12.50
CA GLU A 356 -6.31 -16.37 13.12
C GLU A 356 -6.31 -15.43 14.31
N ASN A 357 -7.44 -14.75 14.49
CA ASN A 357 -7.78 -14.10 15.74
C ASN A 357 -9.08 -14.72 16.29
N THR A 358 -8.98 -15.33 17.44
CA THR A 358 -10.03 -16.11 18.07
C THR A 358 -10.87 -15.33 19.09
N ALA A 359 -10.78 -13.99 19.10
CA ALA A 359 -11.54 -13.15 20.03
C ALA A 359 -13.07 -13.32 19.92
N GLY A 360 -13.57 -13.64 18.72
CA GLY A 360 -14.98 -13.82 18.46
C GLY A 360 -15.74 -12.51 18.15
N PRO A 361 -17.04 -12.62 17.74
CA PRO A 361 -17.80 -11.48 17.25
C PRO A 361 -18.16 -10.44 18.33
N HIS A 362 -18.18 -10.83 19.61
CA HIS A 362 -18.49 -9.94 20.76
C HIS A 362 -17.34 -8.99 21.13
N LYS A 363 -16.15 -9.21 20.57
CA LYS A 363 -14.94 -8.47 20.95
C LYS A 363 -14.57 -7.36 19.96
N HIS A 364 -15.47 -7.05 19.03
CA HIS A 364 -15.30 -6.02 18.00
C HIS A 364 -14.01 -6.22 17.19
N GLN A 365 -13.28 -5.15 16.89
CA GLN A 365 -12.08 -5.20 16.05
C GLN A 365 -11.01 -6.13 16.64
N ALA A 366 -10.59 -7.14 15.88
CA ALA A 366 -9.62 -8.15 16.30
C ALA A 366 -8.88 -8.72 15.08
N VAL A 367 -7.71 -8.18 14.82
CA VAL A 367 -6.94 -8.43 13.59
C VAL A 367 -6.20 -9.76 13.67
N ALA A 368 -6.37 -10.62 12.67
CA ALA A 368 -5.55 -11.83 12.51
C ALA A 368 -4.19 -11.53 11.87
N LEU A 369 -4.19 -10.72 10.80
CA LEU A 369 -2.97 -10.36 10.06
C LEU A 369 -2.99 -8.88 9.70
N ARG A 370 -1.92 -8.15 10.05
CA ARG A 370 -1.67 -6.78 9.63
C ARG A 370 -0.41 -6.69 8.78
N VAL A 371 -0.52 -6.04 7.61
CA VAL A 371 0.59 -5.92 6.65
C VAL A 371 0.82 -4.45 6.32
N GLN A 372 2.01 -3.94 6.60
CA GLN A 372 2.46 -2.58 6.32
C GLN A 372 3.86 -2.59 5.70
N ALA A 373 3.99 -3.30 4.59
CA ALA A 373 5.27 -3.49 3.92
C ALA A 373 5.08 -3.55 2.41
N ASP A 374 6.11 -3.15 1.67
CA ASP A 374 6.06 -3.10 0.22
C ASP A 374 6.45 -4.43 -0.42
N LYS A 375 5.79 -4.76 -1.54
CA LYS A 375 6.07 -5.94 -2.37
C LYS A 375 5.97 -7.26 -1.60
N VAL A 376 4.89 -7.40 -0.84
CA VAL A 376 4.62 -8.57 0.01
C VAL A 376 3.68 -9.55 -0.69
N VAL A 377 3.93 -10.85 -0.53
CA VAL A 377 3.12 -11.91 -1.14
C VAL A 377 2.63 -12.92 -0.09
N PHE A 378 1.33 -13.21 -0.16
CA PHE A 378 0.70 -14.33 0.54
C PHE A 378 0.16 -15.33 -0.49
N PHE A 379 0.55 -16.59 -0.38
CA PHE A 379 0.14 -17.65 -1.29
C PHE A 379 -0.42 -18.85 -0.53
N ASN A 380 -1.61 -19.31 -0.91
CA ASN A 380 -2.30 -20.44 -0.27
C ASN A 380 -2.33 -20.30 1.25
N CYS A 381 -2.74 -19.10 1.73
CA CYS A 381 -2.86 -18.78 3.16
C CYS A 381 -4.33 -18.61 3.55
N GLU A 382 -4.64 -18.84 4.81
CA GLU A 382 -5.97 -18.56 5.37
C GLU A 382 -5.88 -17.49 6.46
N MET A 383 -6.81 -16.51 6.44
CA MET A 383 -6.95 -15.46 7.45
C MET A 383 -8.35 -15.55 8.06
N HIS A 384 -8.42 -15.88 9.34
CA HIS A 384 -9.68 -16.13 10.03
C HIS A 384 -9.89 -15.19 11.22
N GLY A 385 -11.04 -14.55 11.25
CA GLY A 385 -11.47 -13.68 12.34
C GLY A 385 -12.95 -13.35 12.23
N TYR A 386 -13.35 -12.24 12.80
CA TYR A 386 -14.69 -11.68 12.70
C TYR A 386 -14.61 -10.25 12.19
N GLN A 387 -14.76 -9.23 13.04
CA GLN A 387 -14.58 -7.84 12.63
C GLN A 387 -13.08 -7.53 12.46
N ASP A 388 -12.71 -6.90 11.34
CA ASP A 388 -11.34 -6.42 11.05
C ASP A 388 -10.30 -7.55 10.94
N THR A 389 -10.62 -8.65 10.23
CA THR A 389 -9.74 -9.83 10.16
C THR A 389 -8.39 -9.56 9.52
N LEU A 390 -8.38 -8.94 8.31
CA LEU A 390 -7.18 -8.68 7.52
C LEU A 390 -6.97 -7.17 7.34
N TYR A 391 -5.93 -6.65 7.99
CA TYR A 391 -5.54 -5.26 7.88
C TYR A 391 -4.45 -5.07 6.82
N VAL A 392 -4.83 -4.82 5.58
CA VAL A 392 -3.94 -4.41 4.48
C VAL A 392 -3.60 -2.93 4.64
N HIS A 393 -2.66 -2.63 5.56
CA HIS A 393 -2.47 -1.29 6.10
C HIS A 393 -1.93 -0.31 5.08
N THR A 394 -0.79 -0.63 4.43
CA THR A 394 -0.12 0.26 3.46
C THR A 394 0.66 -0.51 2.42
N MET A 395 1.06 0.18 1.35
CA MET A 395 2.01 -0.25 0.32
C MET A 395 1.48 -1.35 -0.59
N ARG A 396 2.36 -1.97 -1.43
CA ARG A 396 1.95 -2.98 -2.42
C ARG A 396 1.90 -4.37 -1.82
N GLN A 397 0.76 -5.04 -1.96
CA GLN A 397 0.53 -6.37 -1.43
C GLN A 397 -0.17 -7.24 -2.47
N PHE A 398 0.20 -8.51 -2.54
CA PHE A 398 -0.40 -9.47 -3.44
C PHE A 398 -0.82 -10.74 -2.67
N TYR A 399 -2.07 -11.13 -2.84
CA TYR A 399 -2.69 -12.31 -2.23
C TYR A 399 -3.15 -13.25 -3.33
N ARG A 400 -2.67 -14.48 -3.32
CA ARG A 400 -3.00 -15.50 -4.32
C ARG A 400 -3.48 -16.78 -3.68
N ASP A 401 -4.62 -17.31 -4.17
CA ASP A 401 -5.21 -18.56 -3.69
C ASP A 401 -5.43 -18.56 -2.16
N CYS A 402 -5.77 -17.40 -1.59
CA CYS A 402 -5.99 -17.23 -0.15
C CYS A 402 -7.47 -17.30 0.20
N THR A 403 -7.77 -17.72 1.43
CA THR A 403 -9.11 -17.64 2.03
C THR A 403 -9.12 -16.62 3.14
N ILE A 404 -10.05 -15.67 3.09
CA ILE A 404 -10.24 -14.65 4.11
C ILE A 404 -11.67 -14.78 4.65
N SER A 405 -11.84 -14.93 5.96
CA SER A 405 -13.16 -15.01 6.57
C SER A 405 -13.37 -13.99 7.67
N GLY A 406 -14.60 -13.45 7.74
CA GLY A 406 -14.96 -12.47 8.75
C GLY A 406 -16.38 -11.96 8.63
N THR A 407 -16.66 -10.88 9.36
CA THR A 407 -18.00 -10.27 9.44
C THR A 407 -17.98 -8.81 8.99
N ILE A 408 -17.63 -7.89 9.87
CA ILE A 408 -17.63 -6.44 9.61
C ILE A 408 -16.23 -6.02 9.15
N ASP A 409 -16.15 -5.35 7.99
CA ASP A 409 -14.91 -4.74 7.47
C ASP A 409 -13.72 -5.72 7.46
N PHE A 410 -13.99 -6.98 7.14
CA PHE A 410 -12.99 -8.02 7.40
C PHE A 410 -11.77 -7.99 6.47
N VAL A 411 -11.80 -7.14 5.43
CA VAL A 411 -10.61 -6.71 4.67
C VAL A 411 -10.59 -5.19 4.65
N PHE A 412 -9.67 -4.59 5.39
CA PHE A 412 -9.62 -3.13 5.53
C PHE A 412 -8.20 -2.57 5.49
N GLY A 413 -8.06 -1.28 5.25
CA GLY A 413 -6.77 -0.60 5.19
C GLY A 413 -6.61 0.27 3.94
N ASP A 414 -5.39 0.80 3.72
CA ASP A 414 -5.06 1.73 2.63
C ASP A 414 -3.88 1.24 1.77
N ALA A 415 -3.74 -0.06 1.61
CA ALA A 415 -2.74 -0.63 0.73
C ALA A 415 -3.15 -0.57 -0.75
N ALA A 416 -2.17 -0.66 -1.63
CA ALA A 416 -2.35 -1.08 -3.01
C ALA A 416 -2.36 -2.62 -3.01
N ALA A 417 -3.49 -3.21 -2.65
CA ALA A 417 -3.65 -4.65 -2.46
C ALA A 417 -4.41 -5.30 -3.60
N VAL A 418 -3.87 -6.40 -4.12
CA VAL A 418 -4.52 -7.21 -5.16
C VAL A 418 -4.75 -8.62 -4.62
N PHE A 419 -6.00 -9.05 -4.69
CA PHE A 419 -6.46 -10.39 -4.35
C PHE A 419 -6.82 -11.12 -5.65
N GLN A 420 -6.10 -12.18 -5.99
CA GLN A 420 -6.34 -12.94 -7.20
C GLN A 420 -6.62 -14.40 -6.88
N ASN A 421 -7.74 -14.92 -7.38
CA ASN A 421 -8.24 -16.28 -7.12
C ASN A 421 -8.42 -16.57 -5.61
N CYS A 422 -8.90 -15.58 -4.85
CA CYS A 422 -9.13 -15.69 -3.41
C CYS A 422 -10.59 -16.00 -3.09
N SER A 423 -10.84 -16.53 -1.87
CA SER A 423 -12.18 -16.77 -1.34
C SER A 423 -12.45 -15.85 -0.15
N PHE A 424 -13.52 -15.07 -0.25
CA PHE A 424 -14.01 -14.21 0.83
C PHE A 424 -15.22 -14.90 1.44
N LEU A 425 -15.05 -15.46 2.65
CA LEU A 425 -16.07 -16.22 3.37
C LEU A 425 -16.73 -15.32 4.41
N VAL A 426 -17.98 -14.99 4.16
CA VAL A 426 -18.78 -14.16 5.06
C VAL A 426 -19.29 -15.03 6.21
N ARG A 427 -18.90 -14.71 7.44
CA ARG A 427 -19.28 -15.45 8.64
C ARG A 427 -20.59 -14.95 9.24
N LYS A 428 -21.20 -15.75 10.10
CA LYS A 428 -22.38 -15.36 10.85
C LYS A 428 -22.04 -14.25 11.86
N PRO A 429 -22.67 -13.05 11.75
CA PRO A 429 -22.45 -11.96 12.68
C PRO A 429 -23.36 -12.07 13.91
N LEU A 430 -23.30 -11.09 14.81
CA LEU A 430 -24.28 -10.96 15.88
C LEU A 430 -25.66 -10.52 15.34
N PRO A 431 -26.77 -10.79 16.04
CA PRO A 431 -28.13 -10.57 15.54
C PRO A 431 -28.43 -9.16 15.03
N ASN A 432 -27.78 -8.13 15.56
CA ASN A 432 -27.98 -6.72 15.21
C ASN A 432 -26.89 -6.16 14.27
N GLN A 433 -26.05 -7.02 13.71
CA GLN A 433 -24.95 -6.62 12.85
C GLN A 433 -25.21 -6.94 11.38
N GLN A 434 -24.47 -6.29 10.50
CA GLN A 434 -24.42 -6.53 9.06
C GLN A 434 -22.99 -6.88 8.66
N ASN A 435 -22.85 -7.69 7.63
CA ASN A 435 -21.54 -8.09 7.11
C ASN A 435 -21.04 -7.10 6.04
N ILE A 436 -19.79 -6.75 6.10
CA ILE A 436 -19.13 -5.89 5.12
C ILE A 436 -17.78 -6.52 4.76
N VAL A 437 -17.56 -6.83 3.47
CA VAL A 437 -16.33 -7.48 3.04
C VAL A 437 -15.16 -6.53 3.07
N THR A 438 -15.31 -5.31 2.51
CA THR A 438 -14.21 -4.37 2.35
C THR A 438 -14.47 -3.01 3.00
N ALA A 439 -13.44 -2.42 3.61
CA ALA A 439 -13.45 -1.05 4.11
C ALA A 439 -12.13 -0.36 3.79
N HIS A 440 -12.04 0.26 2.61
CA HIS A 440 -10.80 0.89 2.15
C HIS A 440 -10.61 2.27 2.77
N GLY A 441 -9.39 2.52 3.26
CA GLY A 441 -9.02 3.68 4.08
C GLY A 441 -8.29 4.81 3.36
N ARG A 442 -8.46 4.97 2.04
CA ARG A 442 -7.81 6.02 1.26
C ARG A 442 -8.32 7.39 1.62
N LYS A 443 -7.43 8.23 2.19
CA LYS A 443 -7.76 9.56 2.72
C LYS A 443 -7.54 10.67 1.71
N GLU A 444 -6.60 10.53 0.79
CA GLU A 444 -6.19 11.56 -0.15
C GLU A 444 -6.37 11.06 -1.60
N ARG A 445 -6.93 11.91 -2.47
CA ARG A 445 -7.33 11.53 -3.85
C ARG A 445 -6.18 11.05 -4.75
N ARG A 446 -4.93 11.44 -4.45
CA ARG A 446 -3.75 11.07 -5.25
C ARG A 446 -3.03 9.82 -4.75
N GLN A 447 -3.44 9.27 -3.58
CA GLN A 447 -2.87 8.02 -3.11
C GLN A 447 -3.11 6.90 -4.14
N PRO A 448 -2.07 6.13 -4.53
CA PRO A 448 -2.19 5.08 -5.53
C PRO A 448 -2.76 3.78 -4.96
N SER A 449 -3.42 3.81 -3.80
CA SER A 449 -3.97 2.66 -3.11
C SER A 449 -5.37 2.28 -3.59
N ALA A 450 -5.72 0.99 -3.50
CA ALA A 450 -7.04 0.42 -3.72
C ALA A 450 -7.09 -1.03 -3.22
N LEU A 451 -8.28 -1.54 -2.94
CA LEU A 451 -8.53 -2.97 -2.82
C LEU A 451 -9.02 -3.50 -4.18
N ILE A 452 -8.22 -4.35 -4.81
CA ILE A 452 -8.55 -4.97 -6.08
C ILE A 452 -8.81 -6.46 -5.86
N ILE A 453 -10.00 -6.91 -6.23
CA ILE A 453 -10.41 -8.30 -6.10
C ILE A 453 -10.73 -8.82 -7.50
N GLN A 454 -9.86 -9.72 -7.99
CA GLN A 454 -9.93 -10.26 -9.34
C GLN A 454 -10.09 -11.79 -9.31
N ASN A 455 -10.98 -12.32 -10.16
CA ASN A 455 -11.21 -13.76 -10.33
C ASN A 455 -11.39 -14.49 -8.98
N SER A 456 -12.13 -13.90 -8.06
CA SER A 456 -12.28 -14.34 -6.67
C SER A 456 -13.74 -14.73 -6.37
N LYS A 457 -14.02 -15.20 -5.17
CA LYS A 457 -15.35 -15.70 -4.81
C LYS A 457 -15.81 -15.07 -3.50
N PHE A 458 -17.04 -14.54 -3.50
CA PHE A 458 -17.75 -14.08 -2.30
C PHE A 458 -18.81 -15.12 -1.94
N LYS A 459 -18.68 -15.77 -0.79
CA LYS A 459 -19.54 -16.88 -0.38
C LYS A 459 -19.86 -16.82 1.11
N PRO A 460 -20.98 -17.43 1.55
CA PRO A 460 -21.22 -17.62 2.97
C PRO A 460 -20.26 -18.68 3.54
N ASP A 461 -19.83 -18.49 4.79
CA ASP A 461 -19.26 -19.56 5.60
C ASP A 461 -20.37 -20.55 6.03
N ALA A 462 -19.99 -21.75 6.41
CA ALA A 462 -20.93 -22.83 6.75
C ALA A 462 -21.99 -22.41 7.78
N ASP A 463 -21.57 -21.66 8.81
CA ASP A 463 -22.46 -21.17 9.87
C ASP A 463 -23.46 -20.11 9.40
N LEU A 464 -23.18 -19.39 8.34
CA LEU A 464 -24.07 -18.39 7.77
C LEU A 464 -25.10 -19.01 6.82
N VAL A 465 -24.77 -20.09 6.11
CA VAL A 465 -25.65 -20.71 5.11
C VAL A 465 -27.10 -20.91 5.57
N PRO A 466 -27.38 -21.55 6.73
CA PRO A 466 -28.75 -21.83 7.15
C PRO A 466 -29.54 -20.57 7.55
N VAL A 467 -28.85 -19.47 7.83
CA VAL A 467 -29.43 -18.21 8.33
C VAL A 467 -29.14 -17.00 7.46
N LYS A 468 -28.61 -17.19 6.25
CA LYS A 468 -28.14 -16.10 5.39
C LYS A 468 -29.18 -15.03 5.10
N LYS A 469 -30.47 -15.36 5.04
CA LYS A 469 -31.57 -14.42 4.83
C LYS A 469 -31.87 -13.51 6.04
N GLN A 470 -31.33 -13.84 7.21
CA GLN A 470 -31.51 -13.04 8.44
C GLN A 470 -30.45 -11.93 8.57
N PHE A 471 -29.38 -12.03 7.81
CA PHE A 471 -28.23 -11.11 7.92
C PHE A 471 -27.89 -10.49 6.57
N ARG A 472 -27.85 -9.17 6.51
CA ARG A 472 -27.46 -8.44 5.32
C ARG A 472 -25.94 -8.48 5.14
N SER A 473 -25.50 -8.63 3.90
CA SER A 473 -24.06 -8.63 3.55
C SER A 473 -23.79 -7.74 2.36
N TYR A 474 -22.70 -6.97 2.43
CA TYR A 474 -22.32 -5.97 1.43
C TYR A 474 -20.89 -6.17 0.95
N LEU A 475 -20.61 -5.75 -0.29
CA LEU A 475 -19.27 -5.80 -0.90
C LEU A 475 -18.28 -4.89 -0.18
N GLY A 476 -18.76 -3.75 0.34
CA GLY A 476 -17.91 -2.83 1.06
C GLY A 476 -18.60 -1.53 1.46
N ARG A 477 -17.84 -0.70 2.22
CA ARG A 477 -18.23 0.65 2.62
C ARG A 477 -17.02 1.61 2.65
N PRO A 478 -17.21 2.94 2.46
CA PRO A 478 -16.11 3.89 2.39
C PRO A 478 -15.63 4.33 3.77
N TRP A 479 -14.60 3.67 4.32
CA TRP A 479 -14.04 4.06 5.62
C TRP A 479 -13.46 5.48 5.61
N LYS A 480 -12.73 5.85 4.55
CA LYS A 480 -12.22 7.22 4.37
C LYS A 480 -12.76 7.82 3.06
N GLU A 481 -12.62 9.14 2.91
CA GLU A 481 -13.29 9.97 1.88
C GLU A 481 -13.08 9.49 0.44
N TYR A 482 -11.88 9.00 0.10
CA TYR A 482 -11.52 8.59 -1.26
C TYR A 482 -11.37 7.06 -1.38
N SER A 483 -12.07 6.32 -0.52
CA SER A 483 -12.10 4.84 -0.56
C SER A 483 -12.20 4.32 -1.99
N ARG A 484 -11.41 3.29 -2.33
CA ARG A 484 -11.37 2.74 -3.69
C ARG A 484 -11.34 1.21 -3.68
N THR A 485 -12.41 0.60 -4.20
CA THR A 485 -12.54 -0.86 -4.30
C THR A 485 -12.98 -1.26 -5.69
N ILE A 486 -12.26 -2.18 -6.31
CA ILE A 486 -12.53 -2.71 -7.64
C ILE A 486 -12.73 -4.22 -7.52
N ILE A 487 -13.91 -4.69 -7.91
CA ILE A 487 -14.24 -6.12 -7.96
C ILE A 487 -14.46 -6.50 -9.41
N MET A 488 -13.64 -7.40 -9.93
CA MET A 488 -13.69 -7.79 -11.33
C MET A 488 -13.53 -9.28 -11.55
N GLU A 489 -14.22 -9.81 -12.57
CA GLU A 489 -14.15 -11.21 -13.01
C GLU A 489 -14.42 -12.21 -11.86
N SER A 490 -15.21 -11.82 -10.87
CA SER A 490 -15.40 -12.54 -9.61
C SER A 490 -16.81 -13.11 -9.48
N TYR A 491 -16.91 -14.25 -8.81
CA TYR A 491 -18.20 -14.85 -8.43
C TYR A 491 -18.79 -14.15 -7.19
N ILE A 492 -20.00 -13.68 -7.30
CA ILE A 492 -20.74 -13.06 -6.19
C ILE A 492 -21.99 -13.89 -5.90
N ASP A 493 -22.02 -14.48 -4.71
CA ASP A 493 -23.14 -15.28 -4.22
C ASP A 493 -24.37 -14.40 -3.87
N ASP A 494 -25.55 -15.01 -3.74
CA ASP A 494 -26.81 -14.35 -3.41
C ASP A 494 -26.89 -13.83 -1.96
N ILE A 495 -25.80 -13.99 -1.19
CA ILE A 495 -25.69 -13.38 0.15
C ILE A 495 -25.49 -11.88 0.09
N ILE A 496 -25.01 -11.35 -1.06
CA ILE A 496 -24.77 -9.92 -1.21
C ILE A 496 -26.09 -9.22 -1.54
N GLU A 497 -26.44 -8.23 -0.72
CA GLU A 497 -27.65 -7.43 -0.90
C GLU A 497 -27.68 -6.77 -2.29
N PRO A 498 -28.89 -6.57 -2.88
CA PRO A 498 -29.02 -5.95 -4.18
C PRO A 498 -28.40 -4.55 -4.29
N GLU A 499 -28.36 -3.79 -3.21
CA GLU A 499 -27.70 -2.49 -3.07
C GLU A 499 -26.19 -2.59 -3.24
N GLY A 500 -25.59 -3.72 -2.92
CA GLY A 500 -24.19 -4.09 -3.07
C GLY A 500 -23.22 -3.40 -2.10
N TRP A 501 -23.42 -2.11 -1.83
CA TRP A 501 -22.53 -1.27 -1.04
C TRP A 501 -23.28 -0.58 0.09
N LEU A 502 -22.62 -0.42 1.25
CA LEU A 502 -23.20 0.22 2.43
C LEU A 502 -22.54 1.60 2.66
N PRO A 503 -23.27 2.66 3.06
CA PRO A 503 -22.65 3.89 3.50
C PRO A 503 -21.87 3.67 4.80
N TRP A 504 -20.82 4.48 5.04
CA TRP A 504 -20.10 4.44 6.32
C TRP A 504 -20.90 5.16 7.41
N GLU A 505 -21.17 6.43 7.19
CA GLU A 505 -21.96 7.28 8.08
C GLU A 505 -22.55 8.42 7.24
N GLY A 506 -23.87 8.54 7.19
CA GLY A 506 -24.55 9.51 6.36
C GLY A 506 -24.04 9.53 4.92
N ASP A 507 -23.69 10.70 4.41
CA ASP A 507 -23.17 10.91 3.05
C ASP A 507 -21.64 10.85 2.95
N TRP A 508 -20.94 10.45 4.03
CA TRP A 508 -19.49 10.40 4.06
C TRP A 508 -18.91 9.53 2.95
N GLY A 509 -18.03 10.12 2.15
CA GLY A 509 -17.32 9.42 1.07
C GLY A 509 -18.15 9.02 -0.15
N LEU A 510 -19.50 9.13 -0.13
CA LEU A 510 -20.37 8.63 -1.20
C LEU A 510 -20.16 9.34 -2.55
N ARG A 511 -19.68 10.58 -2.53
CA ARG A 511 -19.40 11.39 -3.74
C ARG A 511 -17.97 11.20 -4.25
N THR A 512 -17.04 10.82 -3.39
CA THR A 512 -15.60 10.83 -3.63
C THR A 512 -14.96 9.45 -3.69
N CYS A 513 -15.63 8.42 -3.17
CA CYS A 513 -15.17 7.04 -3.33
C CYS A 513 -15.16 6.62 -4.82
N PHE A 514 -14.42 5.57 -5.12
CA PHE A 514 -14.37 4.96 -6.45
C PHE A 514 -14.64 3.47 -6.31
N TYR A 515 -15.91 3.09 -6.43
CA TYR A 515 -16.33 1.69 -6.37
C TYR A 515 -16.79 1.23 -7.74
N THR A 516 -16.31 0.09 -8.18
CA THR A 516 -16.67 -0.46 -9.48
C THR A 516 -16.73 -1.97 -9.47
N GLU A 517 -17.64 -2.50 -10.26
CA GLU A 517 -17.84 -3.92 -10.52
C GLU A 517 -17.72 -4.16 -12.03
N PHE A 518 -16.80 -5.06 -12.45
CA PHE A 518 -16.55 -5.32 -13.86
C PHE A 518 -16.53 -6.82 -14.16
N ASN A 519 -17.37 -7.27 -15.09
CA ASN A 519 -17.48 -8.67 -15.54
C ASN A 519 -17.64 -9.70 -14.41
N ASN A 520 -18.30 -9.33 -13.31
CA ASN A 520 -18.62 -10.27 -12.24
C ASN A 520 -19.80 -11.15 -12.65
N TYR A 521 -19.87 -12.34 -12.08
CA TYR A 521 -20.88 -13.33 -12.37
C TYR A 521 -21.44 -13.95 -11.06
N GLY A 522 -22.45 -14.77 -11.17
CA GLY A 522 -23.14 -15.37 -10.02
C GLY A 522 -24.41 -14.60 -9.64
N PRO A 523 -25.24 -15.17 -8.77
CA PRO A 523 -26.59 -14.66 -8.49
C PRO A 523 -26.60 -13.28 -7.82
N GLY A 524 -25.55 -12.92 -7.08
CA GLY A 524 -25.39 -11.59 -6.45
C GLY A 524 -24.74 -10.53 -7.32
N SER A 525 -24.37 -10.83 -8.58
CA SER A 525 -23.63 -9.90 -9.46
C SER A 525 -24.47 -8.87 -10.20
N GLY A 526 -25.82 -8.96 -10.10
CA GLY A 526 -26.73 -8.04 -10.79
C GLY A 526 -26.59 -6.59 -10.32
N LYS A 527 -26.42 -5.64 -11.27
CA LYS A 527 -26.14 -4.22 -10.95
C LYS A 527 -27.36 -3.30 -11.01
N SER A 528 -28.52 -3.76 -11.45
CA SER A 528 -29.70 -2.91 -11.65
C SER A 528 -30.22 -2.25 -10.38
N LYS A 529 -30.05 -2.90 -9.23
CA LYS A 529 -30.48 -2.42 -7.91
C LYS A 529 -29.33 -1.89 -7.04
N ARG A 530 -28.10 -1.79 -7.58
CA ARG A 530 -26.96 -1.19 -6.84
C ARG A 530 -27.27 0.25 -6.47
N VAL A 531 -26.71 0.68 -5.34
CA VAL A 531 -26.76 2.09 -4.92
C VAL A 531 -26.28 3.02 -6.04
N LYS A 532 -26.87 4.21 -6.12
CA LYS A 532 -26.59 5.19 -7.20
C LYS A 532 -25.73 6.36 -6.73
N TRP A 533 -24.79 6.12 -5.85
CA TRP A 533 -23.87 7.17 -5.39
C TRP A 533 -22.99 7.67 -6.53
N ARG A 534 -22.59 8.94 -6.50
CA ARG A 534 -21.64 9.49 -7.48
C ARG A 534 -20.31 8.72 -7.51
N GLY A 535 -19.93 8.10 -6.37
CA GLY A 535 -18.74 7.28 -6.23
C GLY A 535 -18.80 5.90 -6.87
N ILE A 536 -19.99 5.39 -7.24
CA ILE A 536 -20.13 4.15 -8.03
C ILE A 536 -19.81 4.44 -9.48
N LYS A 537 -18.88 3.68 -10.06
CA LYS A 537 -18.36 3.90 -11.42
C LYS A 537 -18.58 2.71 -12.32
N SER A 538 -19.00 2.99 -13.53
CA SER A 538 -18.88 2.05 -14.65
C SER A 538 -17.56 2.30 -15.37
N ILE A 539 -16.81 1.25 -15.66
CA ILE A 539 -15.52 1.34 -16.36
C ILE A 539 -15.55 0.51 -17.64
N THR A 540 -14.76 0.92 -18.62
CA THR A 540 -14.53 0.16 -19.85
C THR A 540 -13.55 -0.98 -19.62
N ALA A 541 -13.49 -1.96 -20.54
CA ALA A 541 -12.51 -3.03 -20.50
C ALA A 541 -11.06 -2.48 -20.49
N GLN A 542 -10.80 -1.43 -21.30
CA GLN A 542 -9.50 -0.77 -21.34
C GLN A 542 -9.12 -0.17 -19.96
N HIS A 543 -10.05 0.47 -19.28
CA HIS A 543 -9.82 1.02 -17.94
C HIS A 543 -9.67 -0.10 -16.88
N ALA A 544 -10.36 -1.23 -17.03
CA ALA A 544 -10.23 -2.37 -16.13
C ALA A 544 -8.81 -2.95 -16.14
N VAL A 545 -8.11 -2.89 -17.28
CA VAL A 545 -6.70 -3.33 -17.40
C VAL A 545 -5.78 -2.57 -16.44
N ASP A 546 -6.04 -1.30 -16.14
CA ASP A 546 -5.23 -0.50 -15.22
C ASP A 546 -5.27 -1.02 -13.78
N PHE A 547 -6.27 -1.83 -13.44
CA PHE A 547 -6.44 -2.47 -12.14
C PHE A 547 -5.93 -3.92 -12.09
N THR A 548 -5.29 -4.41 -13.14
CA THR A 548 -4.67 -5.74 -13.13
C THR A 548 -3.35 -5.75 -12.35
N PRO A 549 -2.89 -6.90 -11.82
CA PRO A 549 -1.66 -6.97 -11.03
C PRO A 549 -0.44 -6.38 -11.75
N GLY A 550 -0.28 -6.67 -13.04
CA GLY A 550 0.86 -6.17 -13.84
C GLY A 550 0.90 -4.65 -13.92
N ARG A 551 -0.27 -4.01 -14.07
CA ARG A 551 -0.39 -2.56 -14.21
C ARG A 551 -0.46 -1.85 -12.85
N PHE A 552 -1.38 -2.27 -11.99
CA PHE A 552 -1.69 -1.54 -10.77
C PHE A 552 -0.56 -1.53 -9.74
N ILE A 553 0.05 -2.69 -9.48
CA ILE A 553 1.13 -2.83 -8.50
C ILE A 553 2.49 -3.10 -9.16
N LEU A 554 2.60 -2.99 -10.50
CA LEU A 554 3.79 -3.35 -11.27
C LEU A 554 4.24 -4.79 -11.00
N GLY A 555 3.27 -5.72 -10.90
CA GLY A 555 3.49 -7.10 -10.48
C GLY A 555 4.55 -7.84 -11.29
N ASP A 556 4.65 -7.57 -12.61
CA ASP A 556 5.64 -8.18 -13.48
C ASP A 556 7.09 -7.92 -13.05
N ARG A 557 7.33 -6.84 -12.31
CA ARG A 557 8.67 -6.46 -11.86
C ARG A 557 9.11 -7.14 -10.57
N TRP A 558 8.17 -7.68 -9.78
CA TRP A 558 8.51 -8.23 -8.47
C TRP A 558 7.78 -9.54 -8.11
N ILE A 559 6.52 -9.77 -8.57
CA ILE A 559 5.81 -11.01 -8.27
C ILE A 559 6.45 -12.17 -9.03
N LYS A 560 6.81 -11.98 -10.31
CA LYS A 560 7.49 -13.03 -11.12
C LYS A 560 8.73 -13.57 -10.42
N ALA A 561 9.51 -12.70 -9.76
CA ALA A 561 10.71 -13.10 -9.02
C ALA A 561 10.41 -14.02 -7.82
N THR A 562 9.20 -14.01 -7.31
CA THR A 562 8.77 -14.91 -6.22
C THR A 562 8.44 -16.32 -6.72
N GLY A 563 8.12 -16.46 -8.03
CA GLY A 563 7.66 -17.68 -8.69
C GLY A 563 6.27 -18.15 -8.25
N ILE A 564 5.52 -17.31 -7.59
CA ILE A 564 4.13 -17.58 -7.29
C ILE A 564 3.33 -17.39 -8.58
N PRO A 565 2.48 -18.36 -8.96
CA PRO A 565 1.68 -18.25 -10.16
C PRO A 565 0.72 -17.06 -10.06
N TYR A 566 0.65 -16.23 -11.10
CA TYR A 566 -0.31 -15.12 -11.15
C TYR A 566 -0.61 -14.74 -12.61
N VAL A 567 -1.73 -14.09 -12.83
CA VAL A 567 -2.10 -13.53 -14.13
C VAL A 567 -1.81 -12.03 -14.10
N SER A 568 -0.91 -11.57 -14.96
CA SER A 568 -0.50 -10.16 -15.02
C SER A 568 -1.63 -9.22 -15.46
N GLY A 569 -2.45 -9.67 -16.41
CA GLY A 569 -3.55 -8.94 -17.05
C GLY A 569 -4.93 -9.37 -16.58
N MET A 570 -5.91 -9.21 -17.48
CA MET A 570 -7.26 -9.75 -17.29
C MET A 570 -7.23 -11.28 -17.31
N THR A 571 -8.05 -11.90 -16.48
CA THR A 571 -8.24 -13.37 -16.50
C THR A 571 -9.22 -13.71 -17.62
N LYS A 572 -9.03 -14.86 -18.27
CA LYS A 572 -10.04 -15.34 -19.21
C LYS A 572 -11.29 -15.73 -18.40
N PRO A 573 -12.51 -15.44 -18.90
CA PRO A 573 -13.72 -15.97 -18.26
C PRO A 573 -13.56 -17.50 -18.16
N ASN A 574 -13.80 -18.06 -16.97
CA ASN A 574 -13.84 -19.51 -16.84
C ASN A 574 -14.88 -20.06 -17.83
N ALA A 575 -14.42 -20.79 -18.84
CA ALA A 575 -15.24 -21.43 -19.86
C ALA A 575 -16.09 -22.60 -19.32
N GLY A 576 -16.51 -22.52 -18.04
CA GLY A 576 -17.13 -23.63 -17.32
C GLY A 576 -18.38 -23.30 -16.50
N VAL A 577 -19.02 -22.14 -16.66
CA VAL A 577 -20.35 -21.88 -16.08
C VAL A 577 -21.18 -21.08 -17.08
N ALA A 578 -21.54 -21.71 -18.19
CA ALA A 578 -22.77 -21.45 -18.89
C ALA A 578 -23.78 -22.48 -18.35
N ASN A 579 -24.60 -22.03 -17.43
CA ASN A 579 -26.01 -22.38 -17.14
C ASN A 579 -26.31 -22.15 -15.66
#